data_6218101132b0856543bce049a6b8874c
#
_entry.id   6218101132b0856543bce049a6b8874c
#
_cell.length_a   1.000
_cell.length_b   1.000
_cell.length_c   1.000
_cell.angle_alpha   90.00
_cell.angle_beta   90.00
_cell.angle_gamma   90.00
#
_symmetry.space_group_name_H-M   'P 1'
#
loop_
_entity.id
_entity.type
_entity.pdbx_description
1 polymer ?
#
loop_
_entity_poly.entity_id
_entity_poly.type
_entity_poly.pdbx_seq_one_letter_code
_entity_poly.pdbx_strand_id
1 'polypeptide(L)'
;TYIGLSKRIDGGDTFELFSKLLPLYEALLNELAVLDDEMTLQIDEPIFSTDIDTKVLSLIKPAYDKLCAVSESIKIAVITYFEHSNEATNILLHTPVWAIGLDFLHGENNFESLDIIAKSSKKLIAGVIEGRNIWRCDIEKTLLILEKIAASVDKENIIVSTSCSLLHSNFTLKYEDDMNSNIKEWLSFAVEKLNELSLVSKIFFESKEALNKEQRDALESNIKAIESKRTSKLIHDDSVQKRIRENKKTQREGEFSKRIKIQREKLGYDDLSTTTIGSFPQTPYIREVRKNFKKGTLSKEDYESEIKRYIDDCIDFQEECGLDILVHGEPERNDMVEYFGEQLKGYGFTQNGWVQSYGSRCVKPPFIYGDISRPKPMTVEWISYAQSKTDHIVKGMLSGPVTILNWSFVRDDIARSEVSKQIALALSDEINDLQNAGIKIIQVDEAAFKEGYPLRADKIEVYEKWAVRDFKIALSSAKISTQIHTHMCYSEFNDIIETIE
;
A
#
# COMPACT_ATOMS: atom_id res chain seq x y z
N THR A 1 -18.00 2.53 12.15
CA THR A 1 -17.29 1.84 11.04
C THR A 1 -18.10 0.69 10.47
N TYR A 2 -18.51 -0.30 11.27
CA TYR A 2 -19.17 -1.50 10.76
C TYR A 2 -20.39 -1.18 9.87
N ILE A 3 -21.30 -0.34 10.35
CA ILE A 3 -22.52 0.04 9.60
C ILE A 3 -22.19 0.85 8.36
N GLY A 4 -21.31 1.83 8.46
CA GLY A 4 -21.01 2.76 7.36
C GLY A 4 -20.18 2.17 6.23
N LEU A 5 -19.39 1.08 6.49
CA LEU A 5 -18.57 0.42 5.48
C LEU A 5 -19.14 -0.92 4.99
N SER A 6 -20.22 -1.42 5.63
CA SER A 6 -20.85 -2.68 5.23
C SER A 6 -21.80 -2.49 4.06
N LYS A 7 -21.91 -3.54 3.23
CA LYS A 7 -22.94 -3.65 2.19
C LYS A 7 -23.84 -4.84 2.52
N ARG A 8 -25.15 -4.66 2.44
CA ARG A 8 -26.11 -5.76 2.63
C ARG A 8 -26.26 -6.54 1.31
N ILE A 9 -26.29 -7.86 1.41
CA ILE A 9 -26.47 -8.77 0.26
C ILE A 9 -27.84 -8.54 -0.40
N ASP A 10 -28.86 -8.19 0.40
CA ASP A 10 -30.22 -7.91 -0.08
C ASP A 10 -30.41 -6.48 -0.64
N GLY A 11 -29.35 -5.66 -0.69
CA GLY A 11 -29.39 -4.27 -1.17
C GLY A 11 -30.07 -3.28 -0.24
N GLY A 12 -30.47 -3.71 0.97
CA GLY A 12 -31.12 -2.84 1.96
C GLY A 12 -30.17 -1.84 2.61
N ASP A 13 -30.71 -0.82 3.29
CA ASP A 13 -29.95 0.16 4.03
C ASP A 13 -29.30 -0.47 5.28
N THR A 14 -27.98 -0.38 5.39
CA THR A 14 -27.24 -0.92 6.55
C THR A 14 -27.54 -0.16 7.84
N PHE A 15 -27.98 1.11 7.74
CA PHE A 15 -28.35 1.91 8.93
C PHE A 15 -29.52 1.32 9.71
N GLU A 16 -30.43 0.57 9.06
CA GLU A 16 -31.50 -0.16 9.74
C GLU A 16 -30.98 -1.19 10.75
N LEU A 17 -29.74 -1.64 10.60
CA LEU A 17 -29.09 -2.60 11.50
C LEU A 17 -28.59 -1.96 12.78
N PHE A 18 -28.48 -0.64 12.87
CA PHE A 18 -27.93 0.06 14.03
C PHE A 18 -28.67 -0.31 15.32
N SER A 19 -29.98 -0.27 15.31
CA SER A 19 -30.82 -0.62 16.47
C SER A 19 -30.70 -2.09 16.91
N LYS A 20 -30.27 -2.97 16.00
CA LYS A 20 -30.06 -4.40 16.26
C LYS A 20 -28.65 -4.70 16.72
N LEU A 21 -27.66 -3.98 16.21
CA LEU A 21 -26.25 -4.19 16.53
C LEU A 21 -25.86 -3.58 17.87
N LEU A 22 -26.38 -2.39 18.20
CA LEU A 22 -26.01 -1.72 19.42
C LEU A 22 -26.26 -2.56 20.69
N PRO A 23 -27.42 -3.26 20.85
CA PRO A 23 -27.62 -4.15 21.98
C PRO A 23 -26.65 -5.33 22.07
N LEU A 24 -26.08 -5.78 20.94
CA LEU A 24 -25.05 -6.83 20.94
C LEU A 24 -23.72 -6.31 21.50
N TYR A 25 -23.34 -5.07 21.18
CA TYR A 25 -22.19 -4.43 21.80
C TYR A 25 -22.43 -4.16 23.29
N GLU A 26 -23.64 -3.76 23.71
CA GLU A 26 -24.00 -3.60 25.13
C GLU A 26 -23.87 -4.94 25.88
N ALA A 27 -24.32 -6.03 25.26
CA ALA A 27 -24.18 -7.38 25.87
C ALA A 27 -22.68 -7.78 25.98
N LEU A 28 -21.87 -7.53 24.93
CA LEU A 28 -20.44 -7.79 24.99
C LEU A 28 -19.74 -6.97 26.09
N LEU A 29 -20.08 -5.69 26.22
CA LEU A 29 -19.52 -4.84 27.27
C LEU A 29 -19.91 -5.32 28.67
N ASN A 30 -21.13 -5.82 28.88
CA ASN A 30 -21.55 -6.43 30.15
C ASN A 30 -20.73 -7.68 30.48
N GLU A 31 -20.44 -8.53 29.50
CA GLU A 31 -19.57 -9.71 29.69
C GLU A 31 -18.13 -9.30 30.02
N LEU A 32 -17.61 -8.25 29.36
CA LEU A 32 -16.26 -7.72 29.62
C LEU A 32 -16.17 -7.08 31.01
N ALA A 33 -17.20 -6.38 31.46
CA ALA A 33 -17.22 -5.67 32.76
C ALA A 33 -17.05 -6.57 33.98
N VAL A 34 -17.31 -7.87 33.84
CA VAL A 34 -17.14 -8.84 34.94
C VAL A 34 -15.72 -9.44 35.00
N LEU A 35 -14.87 -9.12 34.01
CA LEU A 35 -13.51 -9.69 33.96
C LEU A 35 -12.50 -8.89 34.76
N ASP A 36 -12.71 -7.57 34.89
CA ASP A 36 -11.81 -6.67 35.63
C ASP A 36 -12.61 -5.50 36.23
N ASP A 37 -12.19 -5.02 37.38
CA ASP A 37 -12.78 -3.86 38.07
C ASP A 37 -12.44 -2.52 37.38
N GLU A 38 -11.39 -2.49 36.59
CA GLU A 38 -10.99 -1.33 35.76
C GLU A 38 -10.39 -1.77 34.44
N MET A 39 -11.08 -1.51 33.33
CA MET A 39 -10.67 -1.89 31.98
C MET A 39 -10.65 -0.67 31.06
N THR A 40 -9.63 -0.58 30.22
CA THR A 40 -9.64 0.31 29.05
C THR A 40 -9.95 -0.49 27.79
N LEU A 41 -11.04 -0.14 27.12
CA LEU A 41 -11.45 -0.76 25.86
C LEU A 41 -11.19 0.19 24.70
N GLN A 42 -10.41 -0.25 23.73
CA GLN A 42 -10.19 0.44 22.49
C GLN A 42 -11.24 0.04 21.45
N ILE A 43 -11.85 1.03 20.82
CA ILE A 43 -12.77 0.86 19.67
C ILE A 43 -12.18 1.61 18.48
N ASP A 44 -11.86 0.89 17.42
CA ASP A 44 -11.30 1.47 16.20
C ASP A 44 -12.42 1.89 15.25
N GLU A 45 -12.41 3.15 14.84
CA GLU A 45 -13.42 3.76 13.96
C GLU A 45 -12.77 4.45 12.75
N PRO A 46 -12.14 3.68 11.84
CA PRO A 46 -11.43 4.23 10.67
C PRO A 46 -12.35 5.00 9.72
N ILE A 47 -13.65 4.74 9.70
CA ILE A 47 -14.59 5.51 8.89
C ILE A 47 -14.59 7.01 9.26
N PHE A 48 -14.24 7.35 10.50
CA PHE A 48 -14.21 8.75 10.94
C PHE A 48 -13.12 9.58 10.27
N SER A 49 -12.20 8.92 9.59
CA SER A 49 -11.14 9.55 8.79
C SER A 49 -11.51 9.74 7.30
N THR A 50 -12.74 9.40 6.91
CA THR A 50 -13.27 9.61 5.55
C THR A 50 -14.19 10.84 5.51
N ASP A 51 -14.69 11.20 4.33
CA ASP A 51 -15.82 12.15 4.19
C ASP A 51 -17.09 11.49 4.70
N ILE A 52 -17.44 11.82 5.93
CA ILE A 52 -18.48 11.10 6.67
C ILE A 52 -19.87 11.59 6.25
N ASP A 53 -20.75 10.65 5.87
CA ASP A 53 -22.18 10.94 5.68
C ASP A 53 -22.80 11.48 6.99
N THR A 54 -23.66 12.48 6.86
CA THR A 54 -24.38 13.08 7.99
C THR A 54 -25.20 12.07 8.80
N LYS A 55 -25.67 10.98 8.18
CA LYS A 55 -26.33 9.87 8.88
C LYS A 55 -25.34 9.18 9.86
N VAL A 56 -24.11 8.90 9.42
CA VAL A 56 -23.09 8.32 10.30
C VAL A 56 -22.76 9.24 11.45
N LEU A 57 -22.55 10.53 11.17
CA LEU A 57 -22.30 11.55 12.20
C LEU A 57 -23.42 11.58 13.25
N SER A 58 -24.68 11.48 12.83
CA SER A 58 -25.84 11.49 13.74
C SER A 58 -25.92 10.27 14.68
N LEU A 59 -25.27 9.17 14.33
CA LEU A 59 -25.24 7.94 15.15
C LEU A 59 -24.12 7.94 16.20
N ILE A 60 -23.08 8.78 16.08
CA ILE A 60 -21.91 8.75 16.98
C ILE A 60 -22.36 8.98 18.42
N LYS A 61 -23.03 10.11 18.70
CA LYS A 61 -23.41 10.45 20.06
C LYS A 61 -24.37 9.42 20.69
N PRO A 62 -25.50 9.03 20.05
CA PRO A 62 -26.39 8.01 20.60
C PRO A 62 -25.70 6.66 20.86
N ALA A 63 -24.74 6.27 20.02
CA ALA A 63 -23.99 5.04 20.19
C ALA A 63 -23.10 5.10 21.44
N TYR A 64 -22.26 6.12 21.54
CA TYR A 64 -21.28 6.20 22.63
C TYR A 64 -21.89 6.60 23.98
N ASP A 65 -22.97 7.40 23.99
CA ASP A 65 -23.74 7.62 25.22
C ASP A 65 -24.27 6.29 25.81
N LYS A 66 -24.75 5.39 24.95
CA LYS A 66 -25.25 4.07 25.37
C LYS A 66 -24.12 3.14 25.78
N LEU A 67 -23.07 3.00 24.95
CA LEU A 67 -21.97 2.08 25.24
C LEU A 67 -21.23 2.47 26.51
N CYS A 68 -20.97 3.74 26.74
CA CYS A 68 -20.31 4.21 27.96
C CYS A 68 -21.19 4.08 29.22
N ALA A 69 -22.50 3.99 29.06
CA ALA A 69 -23.42 3.82 30.18
C ALA A 69 -23.55 2.37 30.67
N VAL A 70 -22.95 1.38 29.96
CA VAL A 70 -23.04 -0.02 30.31
C VAL A 70 -22.34 -0.34 31.63
N SER A 71 -21.15 0.21 31.86
CA SER A 71 -20.39 0.01 33.09
C SER A 71 -19.39 1.13 33.34
N GLU A 72 -19.28 1.57 34.58
CA GLU A 72 -18.25 2.52 35.03
C GLU A 72 -16.84 1.90 35.07
N SER A 73 -16.74 0.57 35.12
CA SER A 73 -15.46 -0.15 35.10
C SER A 73 -14.79 -0.15 33.74
N ILE A 74 -15.51 0.21 32.65
CA ILE A 74 -14.97 0.24 31.29
C ILE A 74 -14.73 1.68 30.82
N LYS A 75 -13.48 2.03 30.63
CA LYS A 75 -13.07 3.28 29.97
C LYS A 75 -12.97 3.07 28.47
N ILE A 76 -13.85 3.70 27.68
CA ILE A 76 -13.84 3.56 26.23
C ILE A 76 -12.91 4.60 25.62
N ALA A 77 -11.94 4.13 24.82
CA ALA A 77 -11.09 4.92 23.94
C ALA A 77 -11.50 4.72 22.48
N VAL A 78 -11.77 5.80 21.74
CA VAL A 78 -12.12 5.74 20.32
C VAL A 78 -10.92 6.16 19.50
N ILE A 79 -10.44 5.28 18.63
CA ILE A 79 -9.22 5.48 17.83
C ILE A 79 -9.57 5.67 16.36
N THR A 80 -8.97 6.70 15.75
CA THR A 80 -9.06 7.01 14.31
C THR A 80 -7.66 7.09 13.72
N TYR A 81 -7.51 6.77 12.43
CA TYR A 81 -6.20 6.72 11.78
C TYR A 81 -6.27 6.88 10.26
N PHE A 82 -5.12 7.10 9.64
CA PHE A 82 -4.84 7.26 8.21
C PHE A 82 -5.17 8.65 7.64
N GLU A 83 -5.98 9.47 8.32
CA GLU A 83 -6.33 10.83 7.94
C GLU A 83 -6.90 11.57 9.16
N HIS A 84 -7.26 12.84 9.01
CA HIS A 84 -7.91 13.59 10.09
C HIS A 84 -9.37 13.14 10.31
N SER A 85 -9.88 13.36 11.53
CA SER A 85 -11.23 13.00 11.94
C SER A 85 -11.95 14.12 12.69
N ASN A 86 -11.73 15.38 12.28
CA ASN A 86 -12.20 16.57 12.99
C ASN A 86 -13.70 16.59 13.20
N GLU A 87 -14.50 16.15 12.21
CA GLU A 87 -15.97 16.14 12.29
C GLU A 87 -16.44 15.18 13.39
N ALA A 88 -15.91 13.96 13.42
CA ALA A 88 -16.25 12.96 14.44
C ALA A 88 -15.68 13.36 15.81
N THR A 89 -14.46 13.90 15.86
CA THR A 89 -13.81 14.38 17.09
C THR A 89 -14.69 15.42 17.80
N ASN A 90 -15.22 16.39 17.07
CA ASN A 90 -16.13 17.40 17.61
C ASN A 90 -17.36 16.79 18.30
N ILE A 91 -17.91 15.70 17.77
CA ILE A 91 -19.06 15.01 18.37
C ILE A 91 -18.62 14.16 19.57
N LEU A 92 -17.53 13.42 19.44
CA LEU A 92 -16.98 12.55 20.50
C LEU A 92 -16.63 13.32 21.77
N LEU A 93 -16.19 14.58 21.66
CA LEU A 93 -15.95 15.46 22.81
C LEU A 93 -17.20 15.68 23.68
N HIS A 94 -18.41 15.54 23.10
CA HIS A 94 -19.70 15.65 23.79
C HIS A 94 -20.32 14.30 24.19
N THR A 95 -19.52 13.23 24.22
CA THR A 95 -19.90 11.88 24.67
C THR A 95 -19.13 11.50 25.94
N PRO A 96 -19.52 10.46 26.68
CA PRO A 96 -18.78 10.01 27.86
C PRO A 96 -17.49 9.22 27.58
N VAL A 97 -17.02 9.10 26.33
CA VAL A 97 -15.76 8.38 26.03
C VAL A 97 -14.60 8.96 26.86
N TRP A 98 -13.71 8.08 27.30
CA TRP A 98 -12.56 8.44 28.13
C TRP A 98 -11.43 9.11 27.32
N ALA A 99 -11.15 8.57 26.12
CA ALA A 99 -10.07 9.06 25.27
C ALA A 99 -10.44 9.09 23.80
N ILE A 100 -9.77 9.96 23.05
CA ILE A 100 -9.84 10.04 21.59
C ILE A 100 -8.43 9.86 21.04
N GLY A 101 -8.27 8.91 20.10
CA GLY A 101 -7.03 8.63 19.42
C GLY A 101 -6.99 9.24 18.02
N LEU A 102 -5.92 10.00 17.72
CA LEU A 102 -5.75 10.72 16.47
C LEU A 102 -4.38 10.43 15.86
N ASP A 103 -4.34 10.28 14.53
CA ASP A 103 -3.12 10.10 13.74
C ASP A 103 -2.53 11.47 13.37
N PHE A 104 -1.37 11.82 13.94
CA PHE A 104 -0.67 13.07 13.67
C PHE A 104 0.39 12.95 12.56
N LEU A 105 0.54 11.79 11.94
CA LEU A 105 1.45 11.57 10.81
C LEU A 105 0.76 11.68 9.45
N HIS A 106 -0.46 11.13 9.35
CA HIS A 106 -1.24 11.15 8.11
C HIS A 106 -2.41 12.15 8.14
N GLY A 107 -2.89 12.50 9.33
CA GLY A 107 -3.96 13.45 9.55
C GLY A 107 -3.45 14.81 10.03
N GLU A 108 -2.74 15.57 9.20
CA GLU A 108 -2.19 16.87 9.59
C GLU A 108 -3.27 17.82 10.16
N ASN A 109 -4.48 17.81 9.60
CA ASN A 109 -5.57 18.66 10.09
C ASN A 109 -6.08 18.28 11.49
N ASN A 110 -5.67 17.14 12.08
CA ASN A 110 -5.98 16.80 13.47
C ASN A 110 -5.39 17.84 14.47
N PHE A 111 -4.34 18.56 14.09
CA PHE A 111 -3.81 19.66 14.92
C PHE A 111 -4.84 20.76 15.16
N GLU A 112 -5.82 20.96 14.27
CA GLU A 112 -6.88 21.95 14.42
C GLU A 112 -7.83 21.63 15.58
N SER A 113 -7.93 20.35 15.96
CA SER A 113 -8.78 19.91 17.07
C SER A 113 -8.12 20.03 18.46
N LEU A 114 -6.84 20.36 18.55
CA LEU A 114 -6.11 20.35 19.83
C LEU A 114 -6.70 21.31 20.87
N ASP A 115 -7.07 22.52 20.45
CA ASP A 115 -7.60 23.54 21.38
C ASP A 115 -8.96 23.19 21.98
N ILE A 116 -9.79 22.44 21.24
CA ILE A 116 -11.09 21.98 21.75
C ILE A 116 -10.90 20.72 22.61
N ILE A 117 -9.94 19.84 22.27
CA ILE A 117 -9.58 18.69 23.09
C ILE A 117 -9.02 19.16 24.44
N ALA A 118 -8.12 20.14 24.45
CA ALA A 118 -7.51 20.70 25.66
C ALA A 118 -8.54 21.27 26.66
N LYS A 119 -9.68 21.78 26.15
CA LYS A 119 -10.77 22.29 26.99
C LYS A 119 -11.72 21.20 27.50
N SER A 120 -11.52 19.98 27.07
CA SER A 120 -12.30 18.81 27.49
C SER A 120 -11.62 18.05 28.63
N SER A 121 -12.35 17.12 29.25
CA SER A 121 -11.77 16.18 30.23
C SER A 121 -11.20 14.91 29.60
N LYS A 122 -11.09 14.85 28.28
CA LYS A 122 -10.66 13.66 27.54
C LYS A 122 -9.15 13.48 27.55
N LYS A 123 -8.70 12.23 27.55
CA LYS A 123 -7.31 11.92 27.19
C LYS A 123 -7.15 11.94 25.67
N LEU A 124 -6.00 12.44 25.19
CA LEU A 124 -5.59 12.37 23.80
C LEU A 124 -4.59 11.24 23.61
N ILE A 125 -4.95 10.24 22.81
CA ILE A 125 -4.02 9.22 22.36
C ILE A 125 -3.38 9.73 21.06
N ALA A 126 -2.13 10.15 21.18
CA ALA A 126 -1.38 10.79 20.08
C ALA A 126 -0.64 9.73 19.26
N GLY A 127 -1.14 9.41 18.07
CA GLY A 127 -0.52 8.53 17.11
C GLY A 127 0.65 9.22 16.40
N VAL A 128 1.87 8.99 16.87
CA VAL A 128 3.09 9.67 16.40
C VAL A 128 4.20 8.70 15.96
N ILE A 129 4.04 7.39 16.17
CA ILE A 129 4.92 6.35 15.64
C ILE A 129 4.24 5.71 14.44
N GLU A 130 4.89 5.71 13.30
CA GLU A 130 4.34 5.17 12.04
C GLU A 130 4.01 3.68 12.16
N GLY A 131 2.71 3.33 12.10
CA GLY A 131 2.23 1.95 12.19
C GLY A 131 2.01 1.27 10.83
N ARG A 132 1.90 2.04 9.75
CA ARG A 132 1.56 1.53 8.40
C ARG A 132 2.78 1.23 7.53
N ASN A 133 3.94 1.77 7.86
CA ASN A 133 5.18 1.62 7.12
C ASN A 133 6.24 0.91 7.96
N ILE A 134 7.36 0.56 7.35
CA ILE A 134 8.43 -0.24 7.94
C ILE A 134 9.70 0.56 8.24
N TRP A 135 9.67 1.87 8.06
CA TRP A 135 10.83 2.74 8.31
C TRP A 135 11.00 3.03 9.78
N ARG A 136 12.26 3.17 10.16
CA ARG A 136 12.65 3.57 11.51
C ARG A 136 12.13 4.97 11.83
N CYS A 137 11.57 5.15 13.02
CA CYS A 137 11.08 6.43 13.49
C CYS A 137 12.23 7.43 13.61
N ASP A 138 12.07 8.64 13.09
CA ASP A 138 12.93 9.78 13.41
C ASP A 138 12.49 10.33 14.77
N ILE A 139 13.17 9.89 15.84
CA ILE A 139 12.80 10.21 17.23
C ILE A 139 12.81 11.73 17.46
N GLU A 140 13.76 12.46 16.88
CA GLU A 140 13.84 13.92 17.07
C GLU A 140 12.64 14.63 16.45
N LYS A 141 12.25 14.27 15.24
CA LYS A 141 11.02 14.79 14.61
C LYS A 141 9.76 14.41 15.37
N THR A 142 9.69 13.19 15.87
CA THR A 142 8.54 12.72 16.65
C THR A 142 8.39 13.51 17.96
N LEU A 143 9.48 13.82 18.62
CA LEU A 143 9.45 14.66 19.81
C LEU A 143 8.97 16.09 19.50
N LEU A 144 9.36 16.67 18.36
CA LEU A 144 8.84 18.00 17.94
C LEU A 144 7.32 17.96 17.69
N ILE A 145 6.78 16.87 17.15
CA ILE A 145 5.33 16.68 17.01
C ILE A 145 4.67 16.65 18.38
N LEU A 146 5.22 15.88 19.32
CA LEU A 146 4.69 15.81 20.69
C LEU A 146 4.78 17.14 21.44
N GLU A 147 5.85 17.90 21.26
CA GLU A 147 5.97 19.25 21.81
C GLU A 147 4.92 20.21 21.24
N LYS A 148 4.64 20.13 19.93
CA LYS A 148 3.56 20.89 19.29
C LYS A 148 2.19 20.52 19.88
N ILE A 149 1.92 19.24 20.15
CA ILE A 149 0.69 18.78 20.81
C ILE A 149 0.62 19.30 22.25
N ALA A 150 1.72 19.19 23.00
CA ALA A 150 1.81 19.62 24.38
C ALA A 150 1.76 21.15 24.58
N ALA A 151 1.90 21.91 23.49
CA ALA A 151 1.67 23.36 23.55
C ALA A 151 0.19 23.72 23.76
N SER A 152 -0.75 22.86 23.40
CA SER A 152 -2.19 23.04 23.60
C SER A 152 -2.75 22.10 24.68
N VAL A 153 -2.34 20.83 24.70
CA VAL A 153 -2.89 19.78 25.59
C VAL A 153 -1.90 19.47 26.70
N ASP A 154 -2.35 19.52 27.96
CA ASP A 154 -1.52 19.18 29.10
C ASP A 154 -0.91 17.79 29.00
N LYS A 155 0.39 17.64 29.29
CA LYS A 155 1.13 16.37 29.15
C LYS A 155 0.46 15.20 29.87
N GLU A 156 -0.13 15.44 31.04
CA GLU A 156 -0.86 14.42 31.81
C GLU A 156 -2.09 13.85 31.06
N ASN A 157 -2.61 14.58 30.07
CA ASN A 157 -3.74 14.18 29.25
C ASN A 157 -3.30 13.57 27.91
N ILE A 158 -2.02 13.43 27.65
CA ILE A 158 -1.47 12.82 26.43
C ILE A 158 -1.04 11.39 26.71
N ILE A 159 -1.38 10.48 25.78
CA ILE A 159 -0.88 9.11 25.72
C ILE A 159 -0.19 8.96 24.38
N VAL A 160 1.10 8.63 24.38
CA VAL A 160 1.88 8.43 23.15
C VAL A 160 1.54 7.06 22.55
N SER A 161 1.28 7.01 21.25
CA SER A 161 0.83 5.79 20.56
C SER A 161 1.40 5.66 19.15
N THR A 162 1.18 4.50 18.54
CA THR A 162 1.35 4.30 17.09
C THR A 162 0.23 5.01 16.33
N SER A 163 0.50 5.41 15.09
CA SER A 163 -0.46 6.13 14.23
C SER A 163 -1.67 5.26 13.85
N CYS A 164 -1.47 3.95 13.79
CA CYS A 164 -2.51 2.93 13.56
C CYS A 164 -2.05 1.60 14.14
N SER A 165 -2.86 0.55 13.93
CA SER A 165 -2.49 -0.83 14.33
C SER A 165 -1.18 -1.28 13.67
N LEU A 166 -0.29 -1.89 14.44
CA LEU A 166 0.95 -2.52 13.94
C LEU A 166 0.70 -3.78 13.09
N LEU A 167 -0.56 -4.20 12.93
CA LEU A 167 -0.96 -5.27 12.01
C LEU A 167 -0.58 -4.95 10.56
N HIS A 168 -0.44 -3.68 10.21
CA HIS A 168 -0.03 -3.22 8.88
C HIS A 168 1.49 -3.25 8.65
N SER A 169 2.29 -3.51 9.69
CA SER A 169 3.75 -3.64 9.62
C SER A 169 4.18 -5.08 9.79
N ASN A 170 5.37 -5.41 9.29
CA ASN A 170 6.00 -6.72 9.50
C ASN A 170 6.25 -6.95 11.00
N PHE A 171 6.34 -8.20 11.44
CA PHE A 171 6.39 -8.54 12.87
C PHE A 171 7.70 -8.11 13.55
N THR A 172 8.88 -8.56 13.06
CA THR A 172 10.19 -8.25 13.66
C THR A 172 11.34 -8.44 12.68
N LEU A 173 12.37 -7.60 12.79
CA LEU A 173 13.64 -7.71 12.04
C LEU A 173 14.53 -8.85 12.50
N LYS A 174 14.22 -9.51 13.62
CA LYS A 174 15.07 -10.52 14.24
C LYS A 174 15.45 -11.67 13.30
N TYR A 175 14.57 -12.01 12.38
CA TYR A 175 14.71 -13.16 11.48
C TYR A 175 15.03 -12.77 10.03
N GLU A 176 15.46 -11.53 9.79
CA GLU A 176 15.86 -11.01 8.48
C GLU A 176 17.40 -11.06 8.35
N ASP A 177 17.98 -12.29 8.29
CA ASP A 177 19.42 -12.49 8.38
C ASP A 177 20.17 -12.18 7.08
N ASP A 178 19.55 -12.38 5.92
CA ASP A 178 20.15 -12.15 4.60
C ASP A 178 20.05 -10.70 4.11
N MET A 179 19.43 -9.83 4.90
CA MET A 179 19.24 -8.43 4.54
C MET A 179 20.54 -7.63 4.66
N ASN A 180 20.79 -6.75 3.66
CA ASN A 180 21.90 -5.81 3.73
C ASN A 180 21.88 -5.03 5.06
N SER A 181 22.98 -5.02 5.79
CA SER A 181 23.07 -4.45 7.14
C SER A 181 22.68 -2.96 7.18
N ASN A 182 23.12 -2.15 6.21
CA ASN A 182 22.78 -0.75 6.15
C ASN A 182 21.26 -0.53 5.97
N ILE A 183 20.63 -1.33 5.08
CA ILE A 183 19.19 -1.25 4.87
C ILE A 183 18.45 -1.71 6.11
N LYS A 184 18.88 -2.80 6.76
CA LYS A 184 18.27 -3.32 7.98
C LYS A 184 18.25 -2.29 9.11
N GLU A 185 19.31 -1.46 9.23
CA GLU A 185 19.38 -0.39 10.23
C GLU A 185 18.35 0.73 10.00
N TRP A 186 17.87 0.92 8.77
CA TRP A 186 16.85 1.93 8.44
C TRP A 186 15.43 1.45 8.69
N LEU A 187 15.24 0.17 8.98
CA LEU A 187 13.94 -0.45 9.16
C LEU A 187 13.57 -0.59 10.63
N SER A 188 12.26 -0.62 10.88
CA SER A 188 11.65 -0.86 12.17
C SER A 188 10.29 -1.54 11.94
N PHE A 189 10.18 -2.78 12.39
CA PHE A 189 8.96 -3.58 12.29
C PHE A 189 8.14 -3.45 13.58
N ALA A 190 7.05 -4.18 13.73
CA ALA A 190 6.11 -4.01 14.83
C ALA A 190 6.78 -4.08 16.22
N VAL A 191 7.65 -5.06 16.47
CA VAL A 191 8.35 -5.19 17.74
C VAL A 191 9.33 -4.04 17.98
N GLU A 192 10.10 -3.68 16.95
CA GLU A 192 11.06 -2.57 17.04
C GLU A 192 10.34 -1.22 17.22
N LYS A 193 9.15 -1.02 16.60
CA LYS A 193 8.33 0.18 16.78
C LYS A 193 7.81 0.33 18.21
N LEU A 194 7.51 -0.78 18.90
CA LEU A 194 7.16 -0.72 20.34
C LEU A 194 8.34 -0.24 21.19
N ASN A 195 9.57 -0.63 20.84
CA ASN A 195 10.76 -0.13 21.52
C ASN A 195 10.98 1.37 21.24
N GLU A 196 10.75 1.82 20.01
CA GLU A 196 10.78 3.24 19.64
C GLU A 196 9.70 4.03 20.40
N LEU A 197 8.48 3.51 20.48
CA LEU A 197 7.38 4.09 21.25
C LEU A 197 7.76 4.27 22.73
N SER A 198 8.31 3.22 23.35
CA SER A 198 8.77 3.26 24.74
C SER A 198 9.85 4.32 24.97
N LEU A 199 10.83 4.41 24.06
CA LEU A 199 11.92 5.38 24.14
C LEU A 199 11.42 6.83 23.97
N VAL A 200 10.57 7.06 22.97
CA VAL A 200 9.95 8.38 22.73
C VAL A 200 9.11 8.80 23.93
N SER A 201 8.26 7.91 24.45
CA SER A 201 7.43 8.18 25.63
C SER A 201 8.28 8.57 26.83
N LYS A 202 9.35 7.83 27.10
CA LYS A 202 10.24 8.12 28.22
C LYS A 202 10.92 9.48 28.08
N ILE A 203 11.43 9.82 26.89
CA ILE A 203 12.06 11.12 26.65
C ILE A 203 11.04 12.26 26.80
N PHE A 204 9.82 12.07 26.28
CA PHE A 204 8.78 13.09 26.31
C PHE A 204 8.29 13.40 27.72
N PHE A 205 8.08 12.38 28.56
CA PHE A 205 7.54 12.55 29.91
C PHE A 205 8.60 12.82 30.97
N GLU A 206 9.81 12.26 30.83
CA GLU A 206 10.85 12.34 31.87
C GLU A 206 12.06 13.20 31.46
N SER A 207 12.55 13.08 30.28
CA SER A 207 13.65 13.78 29.60
C SER A 207 14.76 12.84 29.09
N LYS A 208 15.69 13.35 28.26
CA LYS A 208 16.87 12.58 27.78
C LYS A 208 17.82 12.16 28.90
N GLU A 209 17.92 12.95 29.96
CA GLU A 209 18.80 12.70 31.13
C GLU A 209 18.35 11.50 31.95
N ALA A 210 17.06 11.19 31.96
CA ALA A 210 16.47 10.04 32.65
C ALA A 210 16.73 8.68 31.97
N LEU A 211 17.29 8.67 30.76
CA LEU A 211 17.60 7.44 30.03
C LEU A 211 18.71 6.65 30.72
N ASN A 212 18.54 5.34 30.81
CA ASN A 212 19.60 4.42 31.18
C ASN A 212 20.62 4.25 30.04
N LYS A 213 21.69 3.48 30.25
CA LYS A 213 22.75 3.29 29.25
C LYS A 213 22.20 2.66 27.96
N GLU A 214 21.42 1.60 28.05
CA GLU A 214 20.84 0.90 26.89
C GLU A 214 19.94 1.80 26.06
N GLN A 215 19.12 2.63 26.73
CA GLN A 215 18.22 3.59 26.08
C GLN A 215 19.01 4.73 25.39
N ARG A 216 20.12 5.20 26.00
CA ARG A 216 21.01 6.17 25.34
C ARG A 216 21.68 5.59 24.11
N ASP A 217 22.18 4.36 24.21
CA ASP A 217 22.81 3.65 23.08
C ASP A 217 21.77 3.44 21.94
N ALA A 218 20.50 3.13 22.27
CA ALA A 218 19.42 3.00 21.30
C ALA A 218 19.08 4.34 20.62
N LEU A 219 19.04 5.44 21.36
CA LEU A 219 18.82 6.79 20.80
C LEU A 219 19.96 7.18 19.85
N GLU A 220 21.21 6.97 20.27
CA GLU A 220 22.38 7.25 19.42
C GLU A 220 22.37 6.41 18.15
N SER A 221 22.03 5.12 18.24
CA SER A 221 21.85 4.23 17.09
C SER A 221 20.75 4.74 16.15
N ASN A 222 19.63 5.25 16.69
CA ASN A 222 18.55 5.82 15.90
C ASN A 222 19.03 7.04 15.10
N ILE A 223 19.66 8.01 15.76
CA ILE A 223 20.18 9.22 15.12
C ILE A 223 21.18 8.88 14.01
N LYS A 224 22.11 7.95 14.26
CA LYS A 224 23.07 7.46 13.25
C LYS A 224 22.38 6.79 12.06
N ALA A 225 21.37 5.99 12.29
CA ALA A 225 20.63 5.30 11.22
C ALA A 225 19.86 6.28 10.34
N ILE A 226 19.18 7.28 10.93
CA ILE A 226 18.48 8.33 10.20
C ILE A 226 19.43 9.16 9.34
N GLU A 227 20.59 9.57 9.90
CA GLU A 227 21.60 10.31 9.13
C GLU A 227 22.24 9.46 8.04
N SER A 228 22.55 8.20 8.33
CA SER A 228 23.05 7.21 7.36
C SER A 228 22.08 7.04 6.18
N LYS A 229 20.77 6.92 6.46
CA LYS A 229 19.73 6.84 5.42
C LYS A 229 19.74 8.09 4.54
N ARG A 230 19.78 9.29 5.15
CA ARG A 230 19.72 10.57 4.44
C ARG A 230 20.89 10.78 3.47
N THR A 231 22.08 10.27 3.79
CA THR A 231 23.32 10.52 3.04
C THR A 231 23.77 9.33 2.17
N SER A 232 23.06 8.20 2.22
CA SER A 232 23.47 6.96 1.56
C SER A 232 23.38 7.02 0.03
N LYS A 233 24.44 6.59 -0.63
CA LYS A 233 24.45 6.37 -2.08
C LYS A 233 23.60 5.19 -2.54
N LEU A 234 23.13 4.34 -1.62
CA LEU A 234 22.17 3.28 -1.94
C LEU A 234 20.78 3.85 -2.22
N ILE A 235 20.48 5.02 -1.63
CA ILE A 235 19.17 5.69 -1.75
C ILE A 235 19.14 6.61 -2.97
N HIS A 236 20.22 7.33 -3.23
CA HIS A 236 20.28 8.35 -4.25
C HIS A 236 21.11 7.91 -5.46
N ASP A 237 20.50 7.91 -6.66
CA ASP A 237 21.15 7.68 -7.95
C ASP A 237 21.02 8.92 -8.83
N ASP A 238 22.14 9.61 -9.02
CA ASP A 238 22.19 10.85 -9.80
C ASP A 238 21.69 10.65 -11.25
N SER A 239 21.86 9.46 -11.80
CA SER A 239 21.40 9.13 -13.16
C SER A 239 19.88 9.07 -13.23
N VAL A 240 19.23 8.52 -12.21
CA VAL A 240 17.76 8.48 -12.07
C VAL A 240 17.22 9.89 -11.88
N GLN A 241 17.81 10.64 -10.97
CA GLN A 241 17.40 12.01 -10.70
C GLN A 241 17.56 12.92 -11.94
N LYS A 242 18.64 12.75 -12.68
CA LYS A 242 18.84 13.44 -13.97
C LYS A 242 17.77 13.06 -14.98
N ARG A 243 17.49 11.76 -15.13
CA ARG A 243 16.47 11.26 -16.06
C ARG A 243 15.08 11.81 -15.76
N ILE A 244 14.68 11.89 -14.48
CA ILE A 244 13.40 12.47 -14.05
C ILE A 244 13.28 13.93 -14.49
N ARG A 245 14.35 14.73 -14.27
CA ARG A 245 14.37 16.16 -14.63
C ARG A 245 14.35 16.38 -16.14
N GLU A 246 15.02 15.52 -16.90
CA GLU A 246 15.16 15.66 -18.36
C GLU A 246 14.00 15.03 -19.16
N ASN A 247 13.18 14.18 -18.52
CA ASN A 247 12.08 13.52 -19.21
C ASN A 247 11.01 14.53 -19.65
N LYS A 248 10.82 14.64 -20.98
CA LYS A 248 9.81 15.48 -21.62
C LYS A 248 8.64 14.68 -22.19
N LYS A 249 8.77 13.35 -22.29
CA LYS A 249 7.72 12.48 -22.78
C LYS A 249 6.73 12.16 -21.67
N THR A 250 5.52 12.66 -21.80
CA THR A 250 4.44 12.47 -20.82
C THR A 250 3.29 11.62 -21.32
N GLN A 251 3.29 11.29 -22.62
CA GLN A 251 2.25 10.45 -23.24
C GLN A 251 2.76 9.85 -24.55
N ARG A 252 2.06 8.85 -25.07
CA ARG A 252 2.38 8.23 -26.36
C ARG A 252 1.97 9.11 -27.54
N GLU A 253 2.57 8.85 -28.70
CA GLU A 253 2.30 9.59 -29.94
C GLU A 253 0.98 9.20 -30.59
N GLY A 254 0.37 10.18 -31.29
CA GLY A 254 -0.83 10.01 -32.10
C GLY A 254 -2.11 9.92 -31.28
N GLU A 255 -3.19 10.45 -31.84
CA GLU A 255 -4.52 10.37 -31.27
C GLU A 255 -5.09 8.94 -31.34
N PHE A 256 -6.00 8.58 -30.41
CA PHE A 256 -6.61 7.26 -30.35
C PHE A 256 -7.27 6.85 -31.68
N SER A 257 -8.01 7.77 -32.30
CA SER A 257 -8.69 7.55 -33.58
C SER A 257 -7.74 7.18 -34.74
N LYS A 258 -6.49 7.67 -34.69
CA LYS A 258 -5.44 7.31 -35.65
C LYS A 258 -4.80 5.98 -35.29
N ARG A 259 -4.50 5.78 -34.00
CA ARG A 259 -3.87 4.55 -33.50
C ARG A 259 -4.73 3.33 -33.78
N ILE A 260 -6.01 3.38 -33.42
CA ILE A 260 -6.92 2.22 -33.57
C ILE A 260 -7.04 1.74 -35.01
N LYS A 261 -7.06 2.66 -36.00
CA LYS A 261 -7.09 2.31 -37.42
C LYS A 261 -5.84 1.53 -37.85
N ILE A 262 -4.65 2.05 -37.48
CA ILE A 262 -3.37 1.41 -37.78
C ILE A 262 -3.25 0.04 -37.10
N GLN A 263 -3.71 -0.07 -35.85
CA GLN A 263 -3.67 -1.29 -35.06
C GLN A 263 -4.59 -2.35 -35.65
N ARG A 264 -5.85 -2.04 -35.98
CA ARG A 264 -6.79 -2.95 -36.65
C ARG A 264 -6.23 -3.51 -37.96
N GLU A 265 -5.66 -2.64 -38.79
CA GLU A 265 -5.03 -3.06 -40.06
C GLU A 265 -3.83 -4.00 -39.83
N LYS A 266 -2.99 -3.72 -38.81
CA LYS A 266 -1.76 -4.50 -38.58
C LYS A 266 -1.99 -5.78 -37.78
N LEU A 267 -2.96 -5.80 -36.89
CA LEU A 267 -3.23 -6.96 -36.03
C LEU A 267 -4.11 -8.02 -36.71
N GLY A 268 -5.03 -7.59 -37.58
CA GLY A 268 -5.79 -8.47 -38.46
C GLY A 268 -6.82 -9.34 -37.77
N TYR A 269 -7.34 -8.96 -36.57
CA TYR A 269 -8.42 -9.67 -35.89
C TYR A 269 -9.69 -8.82 -35.81
N ASP A 270 -10.81 -9.48 -35.53
CA ASP A 270 -12.14 -8.89 -35.50
C ASP A 270 -12.40 -8.04 -34.24
N ASP A 271 -13.50 -7.25 -34.26
CA ASP A 271 -13.85 -6.34 -33.16
C ASP A 271 -14.16 -7.05 -31.83
N LEU A 272 -14.56 -8.32 -31.86
CA LEU A 272 -14.91 -9.11 -30.67
C LEU A 272 -13.87 -10.20 -30.38
N SER A 273 -12.58 -9.90 -30.58
CA SER A 273 -11.48 -10.83 -30.31
C SER A 273 -11.42 -11.25 -28.84
N THR A 274 -11.21 -12.54 -28.63
CA THR A 274 -11.14 -13.17 -27.31
C THR A 274 -9.71 -13.20 -26.78
N THR A 275 -9.58 -13.01 -25.48
CA THR A 275 -8.29 -13.11 -24.76
C THR A 275 -8.54 -13.38 -23.28
N THR A 276 -7.51 -13.81 -22.55
CA THR A 276 -7.55 -13.91 -21.08
C THR A 276 -6.87 -12.71 -20.41
N ILE A 277 -6.98 -12.61 -19.09
CA ILE A 277 -6.35 -11.51 -18.31
C ILE A 277 -4.83 -11.59 -18.39
N GLY A 278 -4.23 -12.78 -18.14
CA GLY A 278 -2.75 -12.90 -18.15
C GLY A 278 -2.26 -14.16 -17.45
N SER A 279 -2.38 -14.20 -16.13
CA SER A 279 -1.91 -15.34 -15.34
C SER A 279 -2.83 -16.55 -15.43
N PHE A 280 -2.22 -17.74 -15.51
CA PHE A 280 -2.90 -19.02 -15.39
C PHE A 280 -2.76 -19.60 -13.96
N PRO A 281 -3.52 -20.64 -13.58
CA PRO A 281 -3.51 -21.20 -12.25
C PRO A 281 -2.10 -21.58 -11.77
N GLN A 282 -1.72 -21.11 -10.60
CA GLN A 282 -0.45 -21.44 -9.97
C GLN A 282 -0.52 -22.85 -9.35
N THR A 283 -0.24 -23.88 -10.16
CA THR A 283 -0.29 -25.27 -9.71
C THR A 283 0.71 -25.56 -8.59
N PRO A 284 0.49 -26.57 -7.72
CA PRO A 284 1.47 -26.99 -6.74
C PRO A 284 2.84 -27.30 -7.36
N TYR A 285 2.85 -27.87 -8.55
CA TYR A 285 4.06 -28.20 -9.29
C TYR A 285 4.90 -26.95 -9.61
N ILE A 286 4.32 -25.93 -10.26
CA ILE A 286 5.06 -24.72 -10.66
C ILE A 286 5.53 -23.92 -9.42
N ARG A 287 4.77 -23.95 -8.32
CA ARG A 287 5.20 -23.37 -7.05
C ARG A 287 6.43 -24.08 -6.48
N GLU A 288 6.47 -25.41 -6.60
CA GLU A 288 7.61 -26.19 -6.14
C GLU A 288 8.86 -25.95 -7.01
N VAL A 289 8.70 -25.84 -8.32
CA VAL A 289 9.78 -25.51 -9.27
C VAL A 289 10.44 -24.17 -8.86
N ARG A 290 9.65 -23.11 -8.68
CA ARG A 290 10.17 -21.80 -8.22
C ARG A 290 10.82 -21.88 -6.84
N LYS A 291 10.21 -22.61 -5.91
CA LYS A 291 10.77 -22.80 -4.55
C LYS A 291 12.12 -23.48 -4.59
N ASN A 292 12.27 -24.54 -5.40
CA ASN A 292 13.51 -25.29 -5.52
C ASN A 292 14.61 -24.48 -6.20
N PHE A 293 14.27 -23.68 -7.21
CA PHE A 293 15.18 -22.74 -7.83
C PHE A 293 15.66 -21.67 -6.82
N LYS A 294 14.73 -21.05 -6.08
CA LYS A 294 15.06 -20.03 -5.05
C LYS A 294 15.94 -20.61 -3.92
N LYS A 295 15.82 -21.90 -3.62
CA LYS A 295 16.68 -22.62 -2.66
C LYS A 295 18.03 -23.08 -3.22
N GLY A 296 18.27 -22.92 -4.52
CA GLY A 296 19.48 -23.41 -5.19
C GLY A 296 19.54 -24.93 -5.35
N THR A 297 18.42 -25.66 -5.16
CA THR A 297 18.33 -27.11 -5.34
C THR A 297 17.92 -27.50 -6.77
N LEU A 298 17.52 -26.56 -7.61
CA LEU A 298 17.27 -26.72 -9.02
C LEU A 298 18.21 -25.82 -9.82
N SER A 299 18.84 -26.33 -10.87
CA SER A 299 19.72 -25.52 -11.73
C SER A 299 18.91 -24.45 -12.49
N LYS A 300 19.62 -23.44 -13.02
CA LYS A 300 18.98 -22.41 -13.83
C LYS A 300 18.43 -23.00 -15.12
N GLU A 301 19.17 -23.88 -15.75
CA GLU A 301 18.81 -24.55 -16.99
C GLU A 301 17.56 -25.43 -16.82
N ASP A 302 17.50 -26.21 -15.75
CA ASP A 302 16.31 -27.03 -15.43
C ASP A 302 15.10 -26.13 -15.10
N TYR A 303 15.31 -25.07 -14.32
CA TYR A 303 14.25 -24.10 -14.02
C TYR A 303 13.68 -23.48 -15.30
N GLU A 304 14.52 -22.98 -16.19
CA GLU A 304 14.08 -22.39 -17.46
C GLU A 304 13.35 -23.42 -18.33
N SER A 305 13.80 -24.68 -18.34
CA SER A 305 13.15 -25.76 -19.06
C SER A 305 11.74 -26.04 -18.56
N GLU A 306 11.55 -26.05 -17.23
CA GLU A 306 10.25 -26.27 -16.62
C GLU A 306 9.28 -25.10 -16.85
N ILE A 307 9.77 -23.85 -16.79
CA ILE A 307 8.97 -22.67 -17.12
C ILE A 307 8.53 -22.73 -18.60
N LYS A 308 9.45 -23.06 -19.50
CA LYS A 308 9.16 -23.18 -20.94
C LYS A 308 8.11 -24.26 -21.22
N ARG A 309 8.20 -25.41 -20.58
CA ARG A 309 7.19 -26.48 -20.70
C ARG A 309 5.80 -26.00 -20.26
N TYR A 310 5.72 -25.26 -19.14
CA TYR A 310 4.44 -24.72 -18.70
C TYR A 310 3.88 -23.68 -19.68
N ILE A 311 4.74 -22.85 -20.28
CA ILE A 311 4.34 -21.89 -21.32
C ILE A 311 3.81 -22.63 -22.54
N ASP A 312 4.47 -23.72 -23.00
CA ASP A 312 4.03 -24.53 -24.11
C ASP A 312 2.61 -25.09 -23.84
N ASP A 313 2.41 -25.76 -22.69
CA ASP A 313 1.10 -26.29 -22.27
C ASP A 313 0.02 -25.18 -22.22
N CYS A 314 0.41 -23.97 -21.80
CA CYS A 314 -0.49 -22.83 -21.69
C CYS A 314 -0.90 -22.28 -23.07
N ILE A 315 0.01 -22.23 -24.03
CA ILE A 315 -0.27 -21.80 -25.40
C ILE A 315 -1.18 -22.83 -26.09
N ASP A 316 -0.81 -24.11 -26.03
CA ASP A 316 -1.59 -25.19 -26.63
C ASP A 316 -3.05 -25.22 -26.14
N PHE A 317 -3.25 -25.08 -24.82
CA PHE A 317 -4.58 -25.01 -24.21
C PHE A 317 -5.41 -23.83 -24.71
N GLN A 318 -4.80 -22.63 -24.86
CA GLN A 318 -5.50 -21.46 -25.36
C GLN A 318 -5.87 -21.60 -26.84
N GLU A 319 -5.02 -22.22 -27.66
CA GLU A 319 -5.33 -22.55 -29.06
C GLU A 319 -6.46 -23.56 -29.17
N GLU A 320 -6.46 -24.63 -28.34
CA GLU A 320 -7.55 -25.60 -28.26
C GLU A 320 -8.89 -24.96 -27.88
N CYS A 321 -8.85 -23.93 -27.01
CA CYS A 321 -10.02 -23.13 -26.64
C CYS A 321 -10.47 -22.15 -27.72
N GLY A 322 -9.69 -21.94 -28.77
CA GLY A 322 -9.98 -21.03 -29.87
C GLY A 322 -9.88 -19.54 -29.47
N LEU A 323 -8.94 -19.19 -28.60
CA LEU A 323 -8.69 -17.78 -28.25
C LEU A 323 -7.91 -17.06 -29.36
N ASP A 324 -8.26 -15.81 -29.65
CA ASP A 324 -7.65 -15.02 -30.71
C ASP A 324 -6.29 -14.42 -30.31
N ILE A 325 -6.18 -13.94 -29.05
CA ILE A 325 -4.99 -13.31 -28.50
C ILE A 325 -4.58 -14.07 -27.24
N LEU A 326 -3.36 -14.62 -27.27
CA LEU A 326 -2.87 -15.50 -26.23
C LEU A 326 -2.03 -14.77 -25.19
N VAL A 327 -1.76 -15.45 -24.07
CA VAL A 327 -0.85 -15.03 -23.00
C VAL A 327 0.12 -16.17 -22.68
N HIS A 328 1.28 -15.85 -22.11
CA HIS A 328 2.25 -16.89 -21.70
C HIS A 328 1.90 -17.57 -20.37
N GLY A 329 0.89 -17.08 -19.64
CA GLY A 329 0.38 -17.67 -18.38
C GLY A 329 1.14 -17.30 -17.11
N GLU A 330 2.27 -16.61 -17.19
CA GLU A 330 3.07 -16.07 -16.08
C GLU A 330 3.60 -17.12 -15.08
N PRO A 331 4.12 -18.29 -15.51
CA PRO A 331 4.58 -19.31 -14.58
C PRO A 331 5.82 -18.92 -13.78
N GLU A 332 6.62 -17.98 -14.28
CA GLU A 332 7.83 -17.46 -13.63
C GLU A 332 7.53 -16.51 -12.45
N ARG A 333 6.29 -16.01 -12.35
CA ARG A 333 5.90 -14.99 -11.36
C ARG A 333 5.23 -15.64 -10.16
N ASN A 334 5.71 -15.30 -8.96
CA ASN A 334 5.03 -15.66 -7.72
C ASN A 334 3.93 -14.64 -7.37
N ASP A 335 4.28 -13.37 -7.51
CA ASP A 335 3.41 -12.23 -7.29
C ASP A 335 3.74 -11.16 -8.32
N MET A 336 2.74 -10.41 -8.76
CA MET A 336 2.92 -9.43 -9.84
C MET A 336 3.74 -8.20 -9.44
N VAL A 337 3.93 -7.93 -8.15
CA VAL A 337 4.76 -6.82 -7.67
C VAL A 337 6.13 -7.30 -7.21
N GLU A 338 6.20 -8.44 -6.51
CA GLU A 338 7.47 -9.08 -6.12
C GLU A 338 8.35 -9.31 -7.36
N TYR A 339 7.78 -9.89 -8.43
CA TYR A 339 8.53 -10.17 -9.67
C TYR A 339 9.17 -8.93 -10.29
N PHE A 340 8.42 -7.82 -10.41
CA PHE A 340 8.97 -6.59 -10.97
C PHE A 340 9.97 -5.92 -10.04
N GLY A 341 9.70 -5.92 -8.73
CA GLY A 341 10.64 -5.42 -7.74
C GLY A 341 11.99 -6.14 -7.77
N GLU A 342 12.01 -7.49 -7.95
CA GLU A 342 13.24 -8.28 -8.09
C GLU A 342 14.07 -7.92 -9.33
N GLN A 343 13.45 -7.32 -10.35
CA GLN A 343 14.11 -6.89 -11.59
C GLN A 343 14.58 -5.42 -11.55
N LEU A 344 14.15 -4.66 -10.55
CA LEU A 344 14.44 -3.24 -10.41
C LEU A 344 15.48 -2.97 -9.32
N LYS A 345 16.33 -1.97 -9.52
CA LYS A 345 17.16 -1.42 -8.43
C LYS A 345 16.30 -0.54 -7.52
N GLY A 346 16.74 -0.35 -6.29
CA GLY A 346 16.05 0.46 -5.29
C GLY A 346 15.01 -0.31 -4.48
N TYR A 347 14.84 -1.60 -4.75
CA TYR A 347 13.94 -2.52 -4.05
C TYR A 347 14.67 -3.43 -3.09
N GLY A 348 14.01 -3.74 -1.97
CA GLY A 348 14.45 -4.76 -1.02
C GLY A 348 13.31 -5.73 -0.69
N PHE A 349 13.68 -6.89 -0.17
CA PHE A 349 12.77 -7.99 0.15
C PHE A 349 13.05 -8.51 1.55
N THR A 350 11.98 -8.92 2.22
CA THR A 350 12.08 -9.60 3.51
C THR A 350 12.02 -11.12 3.33
N GLN A 351 12.59 -11.86 4.27
CA GLN A 351 12.43 -13.32 4.32
C GLN A 351 11.09 -13.69 4.97
N ASN A 352 10.74 -13.02 6.07
CA ASN A 352 9.61 -13.37 6.93
C ASN A 352 8.60 -12.23 7.13
N GLY A 353 8.69 -11.18 6.33
CA GLY A 353 7.90 -9.95 6.47
C GLY A 353 6.47 -10.07 5.95
N TRP A 354 5.73 -11.08 6.42
CA TRP A 354 4.32 -11.27 6.08
C TRP A 354 3.43 -10.26 6.79
N VAL A 355 2.47 -9.70 6.06
CA VAL A 355 1.42 -8.81 6.58
C VAL A 355 0.06 -9.29 6.09
N GLN A 356 -1.00 -8.93 6.83
CA GLN A 356 -2.36 -9.23 6.44
C GLN A 356 -2.74 -8.44 5.18
N SER A 357 -3.46 -9.11 4.28
CA SER A 357 -4.09 -8.54 3.10
C SER A 357 -5.61 -8.69 3.21
N TYR A 358 -6.32 -9.00 2.12
CA TYR A 358 -7.77 -9.21 2.14
C TYR A 358 -8.16 -10.48 2.91
N GLY A 359 -9.08 -10.35 3.86
CA GLY A 359 -9.58 -11.45 4.67
C GLY A 359 -8.48 -12.19 5.40
N SER A 360 -8.35 -13.49 5.20
CA SER A 360 -7.31 -14.34 5.80
C SER A 360 -6.03 -14.47 4.95
N ARG A 361 -5.96 -13.77 3.81
CA ARG A 361 -4.78 -13.78 2.95
C ARG A 361 -3.66 -12.97 3.57
N CYS A 362 -2.43 -13.49 3.51
CA CYS A 362 -1.21 -12.76 3.82
C CYS A 362 -0.39 -12.52 2.56
N VAL A 363 0.30 -11.40 2.52
CA VAL A 363 1.24 -11.01 1.47
C VAL A 363 2.58 -10.65 2.09
N LYS A 364 3.63 -10.70 1.28
CA LYS A 364 4.97 -10.26 1.67
C LYS A 364 5.41 -9.17 0.70
N PRO A 365 5.01 -7.91 0.95
CA PRO A 365 5.29 -6.81 0.05
C PRO A 365 6.80 -6.56 -0.07
N PRO A 366 7.29 -6.21 -1.26
CA PRO A 366 8.61 -5.60 -1.37
C PRO A 366 8.63 -4.22 -0.71
N PHE A 367 9.82 -3.70 -0.48
CA PHE A 367 9.97 -2.32 -0.03
C PHE A 367 10.90 -1.53 -0.93
N ILE A 368 10.58 -0.27 -1.14
CA ILE A 368 11.34 0.66 -1.97
C ILE A 368 12.21 1.50 -1.04
N TYR A 369 13.52 1.29 -1.04
CA TYR A 369 14.45 2.01 -0.18
C TYR A 369 15.23 3.11 -0.90
N GLY A 370 15.30 3.07 -2.23
CA GLY A 370 16.14 4.00 -3.00
C GLY A 370 15.55 4.39 -4.34
N ASP A 371 16.31 5.15 -5.13
CA ASP A 371 15.94 5.53 -6.48
C ASP A 371 15.83 4.31 -7.39
N ILE A 372 14.79 4.29 -8.22
CA ILE A 372 14.40 3.12 -9.02
C ILE A 372 14.96 3.22 -10.44
N SER A 373 15.64 2.16 -10.85
CA SER A 373 16.07 1.99 -12.24
C SER A 373 15.95 0.54 -12.70
N ARG A 374 15.78 0.34 -14.01
CA ARG A 374 15.70 -0.96 -14.65
C ARG A 374 17.07 -1.29 -15.29
N PRO A 375 17.84 -2.22 -14.75
CA PRO A 375 19.18 -2.54 -15.28
C PRO A 375 19.16 -3.38 -16.56
N LYS A 376 18.10 -4.17 -16.79
CA LYS A 376 17.96 -5.10 -17.92
C LYS A 376 16.48 -5.33 -18.26
N PRO A 377 16.15 -5.90 -19.44
CA PRO A 377 14.79 -6.36 -19.75
C PRO A 377 14.27 -7.32 -18.68
N MET A 378 12.96 -7.21 -18.35
CA MET A 378 12.33 -7.96 -17.26
C MET A 378 11.50 -9.15 -17.77
N THR A 379 10.75 -8.95 -18.85
CA THR A 379 9.75 -9.91 -19.32
C THR A 379 10.00 -10.36 -20.77
N VAL A 380 10.87 -9.71 -21.51
CA VAL A 380 11.11 -9.90 -22.94
C VAL A 380 11.46 -11.35 -23.29
N GLU A 381 12.27 -12.02 -22.47
CA GLU A 381 12.70 -13.41 -22.72
C GLU A 381 11.51 -14.37 -22.78
N TRP A 382 10.66 -14.35 -21.77
CA TRP A 382 9.54 -15.28 -21.65
C TRP A 382 8.46 -15.04 -22.70
N ILE A 383 8.13 -13.77 -22.94
CA ILE A 383 7.10 -13.44 -23.93
C ILE A 383 7.58 -13.71 -25.37
N SER A 384 8.87 -13.49 -25.64
CA SER A 384 9.45 -13.83 -26.94
C SER A 384 9.48 -15.34 -27.16
N TYR A 385 9.76 -16.12 -26.13
CA TYR A 385 9.67 -17.56 -26.18
C TYR A 385 8.21 -18.01 -26.48
N ALA A 386 7.24 -17.50 -25.74
CA ALA A 386 5.83 -17.79 -25.98
C ALA A 386 5.38 -17.43 -27.40
N GLN A 387 5.76 -16.26 -27.91
CA GLN A 387 5.46 -15.83 -29.28
C GLN A 387 6.10 -16.75 -30.34
N SER A 388 7.22 -17.39 -30.03
CA SER A 388 7.87 -18.34 -30.95
C SER A 388 7.14 -19.67 -31.10
N LYS A 389 6.13 -19.95 -30.26
CA LYS A 389 5.40 -21.22 -30.23
C LYS A 389 4.09 -21.20 -31.00
N THR A 390 3.64 -20.02 -31.43
CA THR A 390 2.34 -19.86 -32.07
C THR A 390 2.38 -18.77 -33.13
N ASP A 391 1.52 -18.90 -34.14
CA ASP A 391 1.25 -17.84 -35.11
C ASP A 391 0.24 -16.81 -34.60
N HIS A 392 -0.50 -17.12 -33.51
CA HIS A 392 -1.35 -16.16 -32.83
C HIS A 392 -0.54 -15.04 -32.17
N ILE A 393 -1.19 -13.90 -31.92
CA ILE A 393 -0.54 -12.81 -31.19
C ILE A 393 -0.50 -13.17 -29.71
N VAL A 394 0.70 -13.18 -29.12
CA VAL A 394 0.87 -13.31 -27.67
C VAL A 394 1.11 -11.93 -27.08
N LYS A 395 0.29 -11.50 -26.10
CA LYS A 395 0.41 -10.19 -25.49
C LYS A 395 1.42 -10.19 -24.33
N GLY A 396 2.26 -9.16 -24.29
CA GLY A 396 3.16 -8.89 -23.16
C GLY A 396 2.38 -8.41 -21.94
N MET A 397 2.81 -8.82 -20.74
CA MET A 397 2.11 -8.56 -19.48
C MET A 397 2.99 -7.81 -18.52
N LEU A 398 2.56 -6.61 -18.09
CA LEU A 398 3.25 -5.75 -17.14
C LEU A 398 2.29 -5.30 -16.02
N SER A 399 2.82 -5.09 -14.83
CA SER A 399 2.14 -4.31 -13.79
C SER A 399 2.39 -2.82 -14.01
N GLY A 400 1.39 -2.00 -13.77
CA GLY A 400 1.49 -0.54 -13.93
C GLY A 400 2.21 0.14 -12.76
N PRO A 401 2.67 1.38 -12.95
CA PRO A 401 3.50 2.08 -11.97
C PRO A 401 2.78 2.33 -10.65
N VAL A 402 1.48 2.61 -10.67
CA VAL A 402 0.68 2.87 -9.48
C VAL A 402 0.45 1.59 -8.68
N THR A 403 0.21 0.47 -9.36
CA THR A 403 0.07 -0.85 -8.73
C THR A 403 1.37 -1.29 -8.06
N ILE A 404 2.50 -1.18 -8.74
CA ILE A 404 3.81 -1.53 -8.19
C ILE A 404 4.13 -0.66 -6.96
N LEU A 405 3.81 0.64 -7.01
CA LEU A 405 3.97 1.55 -5.89
C LEU A 405 3.08 1.16 -4.69
N ASN A 406 1.77 1.00 -4.93
CA ASN A 406 0.78 0.85 -3.86
C ASN A 406 0.90 -0.49 -3.12
N TRP A 407 1.36 -1.53 -3.78
CA TRP A 407 1.58 -2.84 -3.17
C TRP A 407 3.02 -3.04 -2.68
N SER A 408 3.77 -1.96 -2.50
CA SER A 408 5.09 -1.92 -1.87
C SER A 408 5.06 -1.06 -0.62
N PHE A 409 5.95 -1.35 0.34
CA PHE A 409 6.29 -0.34 1.35
C PHE A 409 7.16 0.72 0.69
N VAL A 410 6.69 1.95 0.70
CA VAL A 410 7.33 3.04 -0.04
C VAL A 410 8.28 3.82 0.87
N ARG A 411 9.41 4.27 0.32
CA ARG A 411 10.33 5.20 0.99
C ARG A 411 9.59 6.47 1.42
N ASP A 412 10.07 7.10 2.49
CA ASP A 412 9.42 8.20 3.19
C ASP A 412 10.15 9.55 3.05
N ASP A 413 11.25 9.59 2.28
CA ASP A 413 12.10 10.77 2.10
C ASP A 413 11.72 11.62 0.87
N ILE A 414 10.95 11.07 -0.06
CA ILE A 414 10.40 11.77 -1.23
C ILE A 414 8.92 11.46 -1.42
N ALA A 415 8.21 12.30 -2.17
CA ALA A 415 6.79 12.11 -2.45
C ALA A 415 6.52 10.82 -3.22
N ARG A 416 5.42 10.12 -2.90
CA ARG A 416 4.97 8.91 -3.62
C ARG A 416 4.86 9.12 -5.13
N SER A 417 4.42 10.30 -5.56
CA SER A 417 4.34 10.70 -6.98
C SER A 417 5.70 10.74 -7.68
N GLU A 418 6.79 11.04 -6.97
CA GLU A 418 8.14 11.00 -7.54
C GLU A 418 8.66 9.56 -7.66
N VAL A 419 8.34 8.71 -6.68
CA VAL A 419 8.66 7.28 -6.73
C VAL A 419 7.91 6.60 -7.89
N SER A 420 6.61 6.87 -8.03
CA SER A 420 5.77 6.36 -9.13
C SER A 420 6.32 6.75 -10.51
N LYS A 421 6.77 7.99 -10.66
CA LYS A 421 7.38 8.47 -11.88
C LYS A 421 8.67 7.72 -12.24
N GLN A 422 9.49 7.34 -11.25
CA GLN A 422 10.67 6.50 -11.48
C GLN A 422 10.30 5.11 -12.01
N ILE A 423 9.27 4.48 -11.41
CA ILE A 423 8.74 3.20 -11.88
C ILE A 423 8.20 3.34 -13.31
N ALA A 424 7.43 4.38 -13.58
CA ALA A 424 6.87 4.64 -14.90
C ALA A 424 7.95 4.74 -16.00
N LEU A 425 9.07 5.40 -15.71
CA LEU A 425 10.20 5.50 -16.65
C LEU A 425 10.88 4.14 -16.87
N ALA A 426 10.99 3.31 -15.83
CA ALA A 426 11.52 1.96 -15.95
C ALA A 426 10.61 1.06 -16.81
N LEU A 427 9.30 1.17 -16.64
CA LEU A 427 8.31 0.45 -17.45
C LEU A 427 8.27 0.94 -18.90
N SER A 428 8.49 2.24 -19.13
CA SER A 428 8.60 2.77 -20.49
C SER A 428 9.76 2.13 -21.26
N ASP A 429 10.89 1.84 -20.60
CA ASP A 429 12.00 1.10 -21.20
C ASP A 429 11.61 -0.34 -21.53
N GLU A 430 10.89 -1.01 -20.62
CA GLU A 430 10.41 -2.38 -20.85
C GLU A 430 9.47 -2.46 -22.05
N ILE A 431 8.53 -1.52 -22.16
CA ILE A 431 7.61 -1.43 -23.30
C ILE A 431 8.39 -1.22 -24.60
N ASN A 432 9.45 -0.39 -24.58
CA ASN A 432 10.30 -0.19 -25.74
C ASN A 432 11.02 -1.47 -26.15
N ASP A 433 11.55 -2.24 -25.20
CA ASP A 433 12.23 -3.49 -25.49
C ASP A 433 11.28 -4.58 -25.99
N LEU A 434 10.07 -4.70 -25.40
CA LEU A 434 9.03 -5.62 -25.86
C LEU A 434 8.64 -5.38 -27.32
N GLN A 435 8.34 -4.14 -27.69
CA GLN A 435 7.96 -3.82 -29.07
C GLN A 435 9.13 -3.97 -30.06
N ASN A 436 10.38 -3.78 -29.62
CA ASN A 436 11.56 -4.03 -30.44
C ASN A 436 11.82 -5.53 -30.62
N ALA A 437 11.42 -6.36 -29.66
CA ALA A 437 11.38 -7.83 -29.76
C ALA A 437 10.21 -8.36 -30.63
N GLY A 438 9.36 -7.46 -31.18
CA GLY A 438 8.27 -7.82 -32.09
C GLY A 438 6.90 -8.03 -31.41
N ILE A 439 6.78 -7.79 -30.10
CA ILE A 439 5.51 -7.91 -29.38
C ILE A 439 4.57 -6.77 -29.81
N LYS A 440 3.39 -7.15 -30.32
CA LYS A 440 2.44 -6.24 -30.96
C LYS A 440 1.39 -5.68 -29.98
N ILE A 441 1.08 -6.44 -28.92
CA ILE A 441 0.11 -6.07 -27.89
C ILE A 441 0.81 -6.15 -26.53
N ILE A 442 0.66 -5.11 -25.70
CA ILE A 442 1.22 -5.07 -24.35
C ILE A 442 0.11 -4.65 -23.39
N GLN A 443 -0.14 -5.45 -22.38
CA GLN A 443 -1.06 -5.11 -21.29
C GLN A 443 -0.30 -4.56 -20.12
N VAL A 444 -0.79 -3.45 -19.55
CA VAL A 444 -0.23 -2.79 -18.37
C VAL A 444 -1.36 -2.66 -17.33
N ASP A 445 -1.26 -3.44 -16.26
CA ASP A 445 -2.34 -3.62 -15.29
C ASP A 445 -2.23 -2.65 -14.13
N GLU A 446 -3.29 -1.85 -13.93
CA GLU A 446 -3.42 -0.93 -12.78
C GLU A 446 -4.47 -1.43 -11.79
N ALA A 447 -4.19 -2.60 -11.20
CA ALA A 447 -5.07 -3.25 -10.23
C ALA A 447 -5.33 -2.41 -8.97
N ALA A 448 -4.34 -1.66 -8.51
CA ALA A 448 -4.40 -0.87 -7.29
C ALA A 448 -4.69 0.63 -7.53
N PHE A 449 -5.16 1.01 -8.72
CA PHE A 449 -5.43 2.42 -9.03
C PHE A 449 -6.49 3.00 -8.08
N LYS A 450 -7.66 2.38 -7.99
CA LYS A 450 -8.74 2.82 -7.08
C LYS A 450 -8.40 2.62 -5.61
N GLU A 451 -7.64 1.56 -5.28
CA GLU A 451 -7.17 1.29 -3.93
C GLU A 451 -6.26 2.40 -3.38
N GLY A 452 -5.53 3.06 -4.27
CA GLY A 452 -4.63 4.18 -3.92
C GLY A 452 -5.34 5.51 -3.67
N TYR A 453 -6.66 5.59 -3.83
CA TYR A 453 -7.39 6.84 -3.59
C TYR A 453 -7.24 7.31 -2.15
N PRO A 454 -7.01 8.61 -1.93
CA PRO A 454 -7.07 9.21 -0.61
C PRO A 454 -8.45 9.02 0.04
N LEU A 455 -8.48 9.00 1.36
CA LEU A 455 -9.73 8.86 2.12
C LEU A 455 -10.61 10.11 2.06
N ARG A 456 -10.03 11.27 1.71
CA ARG A 456 -10.69 12.55 1.60
C ARG A 456 -10.84 12.96 0.13
N ALA A 457 -12.04 13.36 -0.27
CA ALA A 457 -12.39 13.72 -1.64
C ALA A 457 -11.58 14.92 -2.18
N ASP A 458 -11.25 15.87 -1.32
CA ASP A 458 -10.43 17.04 -1.67
C ASP A 458 -9.00 16.69 -2.10
N LYS A 459 -8.52 15.48 -1.79
CA LYS A 459 -7.19 14.98 -2.17
C LYS A 459 -7.21 14.11 -3.43
N ILE A 460 -8.40 13.70 -3.91
CA ILE A 460 -8.54 12.75 -5.04
C ILE A 460 -7.97 13.35 -6.33
N GLU A 461 -8.31 14.59 -6.66
CA GLU A 461 -7.82 15.25 -7.89
C GLU A 461 -6.29 15.29 -7.96
N VAL A 462 -5.63 15.53 -6.82
CA VAL A 462 -4.17 15.54 -6.74
C VAL A 462 -3.59 14.15 -7.01
N TYR A 463 -4.21 13.12 -6.44
CA TYR A 463 -3.83 11.73 -6.67
C TYR A 463 -3.99 11.33 -8.14
N GLU A 464 -5.18 11.52 -8.70
CA GLU A 464 -5.48 11.18 -10.11
C GLU A 464 -4.53 11.87 -11.07
N LYS A 465 -4.24 13.14 -10.85
CA LYS A 465 -3.35 13.93 -11.69
C LYS A 465 -1.96 13.31 -11.84
N TRP A 466 -1.34 12.85 -10.74
CA TRP A 466 -0.04 12.23 -10.84
C TRP A 466 -0.12 10.75 -11.24
N ALA A 467 -1.13 10.01 -10.81
CA ALA A 467 -1.30 8.60 -11.14
C ALA A 467 -1.55 8.39 -12.64
N VAL A 468 -2.46 9.16 -13.24
CA VAL A 468 -2.72 9.17 -14.69
C VAL A 468 -1.49 9.65 -15.48
N ARG A 469 -0.81 10.72 -15.01
CA ARG A 469 0.44 11.18 -15.61
C ARG A 469 1.46 10.05 -15.69
N ASP A 470 1.66 9.31 -14.61
CA ASP A 470 2.69 8.30 -14.53
C ASP A 470 2.34 7.05 -15.35
N PHE A 471 1.07 6.66 -15.39
CA PHE A 471 0.59 5.65 -16.31
C PHE A 471 0.87 6.07 -17.78
N LYS A 472 0.53 7.30 -18.16
CA LYS A 472 0.83 7.85 -19.49
C LYS A 472 2.34 7.90 -19.80
N ILE A 473 3.19 8.21 -18.81
CA ILE A 473 4.65 8.15 -18.94
C ILE A 473 5.13 6.72 -19.22
N ALA A 474 4.63 5.74 -18.51
CA ALA A 474 4.95 4.34 -18.73
C ALA A 474 4.66 3.92 -20.19
N LEU A 475 3.53 4.38 -20.72
CA LEU A 475 3.12 4.11 -22.11
C LEU A 475 3.80 4.97 -23.18
N SER A 476 4.57 5.98 -22.78
CA SER A 476 5.06 7.02 -23.71
C SER A 476 5.97 6.50 -24.83
N SER A 477 6.67 5.37 -24.59
CA SER A 477 7.53 4.73 -25.61
C SER A 477 6.76 3.87 -26.62
N ALA A 478 5.49 3.55 -26.36
CA ALA A 478 4.71 2.67 -27.21
C ALA A 478 4.44 3.32 -28.58
N LYS A 479 4.84 2.62 -29.66
CA LYS A 479 4.61 3.05 -31.05
C LYS A 479 3.11 3.12 -31.35
N ILE A 480 2.71 3.93 -32.33
CA ILE A 480 1.31 4.04 -32.76
C ILE A 480 0.70 2.71 -33.18
N SER A 481 1.53 1.78 -33.68
CA SER A 481 1.12 0.44 -34.11
C SER A 481 1.08 -0.60 -33.01
N THR A 482 1.66 -0.32 -31.81
CA THR A 482 1.59 -1.22 -30.65
C THR A 482 0.26 -1.00 -29.94
N GLN A 483 -0.55 -2.04 -29.76
CA GLN A 483 -1.78 -1.92 -29.00
C GLN A 483 -1.49 -2.05 -27.51
N ILE A 484 -2.11 -1.18 -26.72
CA ILE A 484 -2.03 -1.23 -25.27
C ILE A 484 -3.37 -1.67 -24.72
N HIS A 485 -3.33 -2.72 -23.89
CA HIS A 485 -4.41 -3.16 -23.04
C HIS A 485 -4.16 -2.71 -21.60
N THR A 486 -5.20 -2.64 -20.80
CA THR A 486 -5.11 -2.47 -19.34
C THR A 486 -6.15 -3.33 -18.66
N HIS A 487 -5.88 -3.67 -17.40
CA HIS A 487 -6.82 -4.34 -16.53
C HIS A 487 -6.83 -3.62 -15.18
N MET A 488 -8.01 -3.32 -14.67
CA MET A 488 -8.22 -2.61 -13.41
C MET A 488 -9.18 -3.41 -12.54
N CYS A 489 -8.65 -4.42 -11.82
CA CYS A 489 -9.45 -5.15 -10.84
C CYS A 489 -9.64 -4.32 -9.57
N TYR A 490 -10.56 -4.75 -8.72
CA TYR A 490 -10.95 -4.05 -7.49
C TYR A 490 -11.42 -2.59 -7.68
N SER A 491 -11.89 -2.26 -8.88
CA SER A 491 -12.39 -0.92 -9.21
C SER A 491 -13.90 -0.93 -9.44
N GLU A 492 -14.61 -0.03 -8.78
CA GLU A 492 -15.98 0.31 -9.12
C GLU A 492 -15.94 1.36 -10.24
N PHE A 493 -16.13 0.93 -11.50
CA PHE A 493 -15.90 1.77 -12.69
C PHE A 493 -16.75 3.05 -12.73
N ASN A 494 -17.95 3.04 -12.16
CA ASN A 494 -18.80 4.24 -12.11
C ASN A 494 -18.12 5.42 -11.44
N ASP A 495 -17.18 5.17 -10.52
CA ASP A 495 -16.48 6.22 -9.78
C ASP A 495 -15.22 6.73 -10.50
N ILE A 496 -14.68 5.97 -11.46
CA ILE A 496 -13.36 6.26 -12.06
C ILE A 496 -13.36 6.26 -13.59
N ILE A 497 -14.49 6.01 -14.25
CA ILE A 497 -14.53 5.85 -15.71
C ILE A 497 -14.03 7.10 -16.45
N GLU A 498 -14.37 8.28 -15.97
CA GLU A 498 -13.92 9.55 -16.57
C GLU A 498 -12.40 9.73 -16.44
N THR A 499 -11.83 9.20 -15.36
CA THR A 499 -10.36 9.25 -15.14
C THR A 499 -9.61 8.24 -16.03
N ILE A 500 -10.27 7.13 -16.39
CA ILE A 500 -9.72 6.09 -17.27
C ILE A 500 -9.72 6.55 -18.73
N GLU A 501 -10.77 7.25 -19.18
CA GLU A 501 -10.89 7.82 -20.53
C GLU A 501 -9.88 8.98 -20.78
#